data_ab64d640be87ca8fa65e113e250989ff
#
_entry.id   ab64d640be87ca8fa65e113e250989ff
#
_cell.length_a   1.000
_cell.length_b   1.000
_cell.length_c   1.000
_cell.angle_alpha   90.00
_cell.angle_beta   90.00
_cell.angle_gamma   90.00
#
_symmetry.space_group_name_H-M   'P 1'
#
loop_
_entity.id
_entity.type
_entity.pdbx_description
1 polymer ?
#
loop_
_entity_poly.entity_id
_entity_poly.type
_entity_poly.pdbx_seq_one_letter_code
_entity_poly.pdbx_strand_id
1 'polypeptide(L)'
;MSTSIARGGWSDLTPSGRALFDAVLLDRDGTLIEDVPYNGDPEKVRPVPGAREALDRLRAAGLRLAVVTNQSGLARGCFTERQLRAVHARVEELLGPFDDWQVCPHDDADGCACRKPAPGLVHAAARALGTTPTRCALVGDIGRDMTAALAAGATGILVPTPVTRPEEVAEAPTVARDLPAAVDEILRRMRAVRPVAPRAGRAGTVLVVRSDSAGDVLVTGPGIRAVAAGADRVVLLCGPRGRVAAELLPGIDEIIEWPLPWIDSNPEPVDPQDMRRLTTRLAAVAADEAVIFTSFHQSPLPLALLLRMAGVPRISAISDDYPGSLLDTRHRVPTGIPEPERALSLAAAAGYTLAPDDEPGLRLRDSPVPTGAGADTAPENPVAGLPDDYVVVHPGSSVPARACPAGRCAQIVAALVADGRRVVVTGGPDERDLTARVAAAGGIDLGGATDLAGLVRVIAGARCLVVGNTGPAHLAAAVGTPVVSLFAPTVPFGQWGPYRVPTVRLGDAGAPCRGTRAAVCPVAGHPCLAGVEPAEVVAAVRLLAPPD
;
A
#
# COMPACT_ATOMS: atom_id res chain seq x y z
N MET A 1 -17.51 31.89 -44.81
CA MET A 1 -17.67 30.47 -44.50
C MET A 1 -16.70 30.17 -43.35
N SER A 2 -17.23 30.17 -42.14
CA SER A 2 -16.45 30.04 -40.90
C SER A 2 -16.54 28.57 -40.46
N THR A 3 -15.45 27.85 -40.56
CA THR A 3 -15.35 26.46 -40.10
C THR A 3 -15.07 26.46 -38.60
N SER A 4 -16.12 26.19 -37.84
CA SER A 4 -16.07 25.90 -36.41
C SER A 4 -15.31 24.56 -36.19
N ILE A 5 -14.11 24.65 -35.59
CA ILE A 5 -13.40 23.48 -35.07
C ILE A 5 -14.12 23.08 -33.77
N ALA A 6 -14.89 22.01 -33.84
CA ALA A 6 -15.50 21.39 -32.67
C ALA A 6 -14.39 20.96 -31.70
N ARG A 7 -14.37 21.54 -30.51
CA ARG A 7 -13.62 21.02 -29.34
C ARG A 7 -14.25 19.67 -28.96
N GLY A 8 -13.64 18.59 -29.40
CA GLY A 8 -13.95 17.25 -28.90
C GLY A 8 -13.62 17.23 -27.41
N GLY A 9 -14.65 17.32 -26.57
CA GLY A 9 -14.50 17.20 -25.12
C GLY A 9 -14.10 15.76 -24.77
N TRP A 10 -13.20 15.62 -23.84
CA TRP A 10 -12.80 14.35 -23.22
C TRP A 10 -13.93 13.69 -22.39
N SER A 11 -15.16 14.20 -22.48
CA SER A 11 -16.35 13.73 -21.75
C SER A 11 -16.93 12.40 -22.23
N ASP A 12 -16.51 11.88 -23.41
CA ASP A 12 -17.10 10.68 -23.98
C ASP A 12 -16.35 9.37 -23.70
N LEU A 13 -15.32 9.44 -22.85
CA LEU A 13 -14.62 8.29 -22.31
C LEU A 13 -14.93 8.15 -20.82
N THR A 14 -16.15 7.73 -20.48
CA THR A 14 -16.37 7.10 -19.16
C THR A 14 -15.72 5.72 -19.21
N PRO A 15 -14.51 5.53 -18.66
CA PRO A 15 -13.94 4.20 -18.54
C PRO A 15 -14.77 3.45 -17.49
N SER A 16 -15.17 2.27 -17.78
CA SER A 16 -15.59 1.30 -16.79
C SER A 16 -14.42 1.03 -15.83
N GLY A 17 -14.36 1.74 -14.71
CA GLY A 17 -13.32 1.61 -13.70
C GLY A 17 -12.88 2.95 -13.12
N ARG A 18 -12.73 3.02 -11.79
CA ARG A 18 -12.34 4.23 -11.06
C ARG A 18 -10.83 4.49 -11.22
N ALA A 19 -10.43 5.75 -11.42
CA ALA A 19 -9.02 6.13 -11.51
C ALA A 19 -8.25 5.80 -10.21
N LEU A 20 -6.94 5.57 -10.30
CA LEU A 20 -6.10 5.28 -9.14
C LEU A 20 -6.00 6.47 -8.19
N PHE A 21 -5.92 7.69 -8.72
CA PHE A 21 -5.90 8.95 -7.99
C PHE A 21 -7.01 9.88 -8.46
N ASP A 22 -7.55 10.67 -7.54
CA ASP A 22 -8.51 11.76 -7.82
C ASP A 22 -7.82 13.11 -7.76
N ALA A 23 -6.73 13.24 -6.98
CA ALA A 23 -6.06 14.49 -6.73
C ALA A 23 -4.55 14.33 -6.51
N VAL A 24 -3.83 15.41 -6.80
CA VAL A 24 -2.42 15.57 -6.44
C VAL A 24 -2.27 16.76 -5.51
N LEU A 25 -1.69 16.50 -4.35
CA LEU A 25 -1.31 17.50 -3.36
C LEU A 25 0.16 17.84 -3.59
N LEU A 26 0.51 19.11 -3.51
CA LEU A 26 1.85 19.58 -3.83
C LEU A 26 2.35 20.46 -2.68
N ASP A 27 3.55 20.20 -2.18
CA ASP A 27 4.21 21.22 -1.40
C ASP A 27 4.56 22.43 -2.27
N ARG A 28 4.75 23.59 -1.66
CA ARG A 28 5.05 24.83 -2.38
C ARG A 28 6.55 25.04 -2.57
N ASP A 29 7.26 25.25 -1.44
CA ASP A 29 8.65 25.66 -1.43
C ASP A 29 9.57 24.44 -1.67
N GLY A 30 10.50 24.53 -2.61
CA GLY A 30 11.34 23.42 -3.05
C GLY A 30 10.65 22.41 -4.01
N THR A 31 9.32 22.48 -4.16
CA THR A 31 8.55 21.55 -5.01
C THR A 31 7.93 22.24 -6.22
N LEU A 32 7.12 23.29 -6.03
CA LEU A 32 6.50 24.08 -7.08
C LEU A 32 7.35 25.26 -7.48
N ILE A 33 7.98 25.89 -6.50
CA ILE A 33 8.86 27.06 -6.65
C ILE A 33 10.18 26.81 -5.93
N GLU A 34 11.22 27.52 -6.37
CA GLU A 34 12.51 27.53 -5.68
C GLU A 34 12.32 27.95 -4.22
N ASP A 35 12.99 27.27 -3.30
CA ASP A 35 12.90 27.59 -1.89
C ASP A 35 13.64 28.88 -1.57
N VAL A 36 12.88 29.88 -1.12
CA VAL A 36 13.40 31.15 -0.58
C VAL A 36 12.91 31.24 0.86
N PRO A 37 13.79 31.09 1.86
CA PRO A 37 13.40 31.08 3.27
C PRO A 37 12.54 32.30 3.66
N TYR A 38 11.35 32.01 4.24
CA TYR A 38 10.38 33.02 4.71
C TYR A 38 9.98 34.07 3.64
N ASN A 39 9.76 33.62 2.40
CA ASN A 39 9.43 34.51 1.29
C ASN A 39 8.04 35.16 1.46
N GLY A 40 8.02 36.48 1.69
CA GLY A 40 6.83 37.33 1.64
C GLY A 40 6.77 38.25 0.42
N ASP A 41 7.67 38.08 -0.56
CA ASP A 41 7.84 38.93 -1.74
C ASP A 41 7.46 38.16 -3.02
N PRO A 42 6.38 38.52 -3.73
CA PRO A 42 5.96 37.86 -4.95
C PRO A 42 6.98 37.96 -6.09
N GLU A 43 7.84 38.99 -6.10
CA GLU A 43 8.87 39.16 -7.13
C GLU A 43 10.01 38.12 -7.02
N LYS A 44 10.11 37.42 -5.88
CA LYS A 44 11.07 36.34 -5.65
C LYS A 44 10.54 34.98 -6.06
N VAL A 45 9.29 34.86 -6.45
CA VAL A 45 8.70 33.59 -6.87
C VAL A 45 9.30 33.15 -8.21
N ARG A 46 9.96 31.99 -8.20
CA ARG A 46 10.52 31.33 -9.39
C ARG A 46 10.03 29.89 -9.45
N PRO A 47 9.25 29.51 -10.47
CA PRO A 47 8.86 28.11 -10.66
C PRO A 47 10.08 27.21 -10.82
N VAL A 48 10.02 25.99 -10.29
CA VAL A 48 11.02 24.97 -10.62
C VAL A 48 10.92 24.59 -12.09
N PRO A 49 12.03 24.13 -12.71
CA PRO A 49 12.03 23.78 -14.14
C PRO A 49 10.93 22.78 -14.51
N GLY A 50 10.15 23.11 -15.55
CA GLY A 50 9.09 22.26 -16.08
C GLY A 50 7.81 22.18 -15.23
N ALA A 51 7.68 22.97 -14.16
CA ALA A 51 6.54 22.90 -13.26
C ALA A 51 5.21 23.17 -13.96
N ARG A 52 5.12 24.22 -14.79
CA ARG A 52 3.88 24.59 -15.50
C ARG A 52 3.37 23.45 -16.38
N GLU A 53 4.23 22.90 -17.22
CA GLU A 53 3.90 21.83 -18.16
C GLU A 53 3.53 20.55 -17.41
N ALA A 54 4.21 20.25 -16.29
CA ALA A 54 3.93 19.10 -15.44
C ALA A 54 2.51 19.20 -14.83
N LEU A 55 2.15 20.37 -14.28
CA LEU A 55 0.82 20.62 -13.72
C LEU A 55 -0.29 20.59 -14.78
N ASP A 56 -0.04 21.14 -15.96
CA ASP A 56 -1.00 21.12 -17.06
C ASP A 56 -1.29 19.68 -17.53
N ARG A 57 -0.31 18.79 -17.48
CA ARG A 57 -0.50 17.34 -17.75
C ARG A 57 -1.36 16.66 -16.71
N LEU A 58 -1.24 17.01 -15.42
CA LEU A 58 -2.12 16.50 -14.37
C LEU A 58 -3.55 16.99 -14.56
N ARG A 59 -3.74 18.28 -14.87
CA ARG A 59 -5.06 18.86 -15.19
C ARG A 59 -5.69 18.17 -16.39
N ALA A 60 -4.91 17.97 -17.46
CA ALA A 60 -5.37 17.26 -18.67
C ALA A 60 -5.76 15.79 -18.38
N ALA A 61 -5.18 15.18 -17.36
CA ALA A 61 -5.56 13.85 -16.90
C ALA A 61 -6.80 13.83 -15.99
N GLY A 62 -7.42 15.00 -15.74
CA GLY A 62 -8.62 15.13 -14.90
C GLY A 62 -8.36 15.10 -13.39
N LEU A 63 -7.10 15.27 -12.96
CA LEU A 63 -6.73 15.31 -11.55
C LEU A 63 -6.93 16.71 -10.97
N ARG A 64 -7.48 16.78 -9.77
CA ARG A 64 -7.57 18.02 -8.98
C ARG A 64 -6.23 18.30 -8.31
N LEU A 65 -5.87 19.58 -8.21
CA LEU A 65 -4.59 20.00 -7.68
C LEU A 65 -4.77 20.87 -6.45
N ALA A 66 -4.16 20.53 -5.33
CA ALA A 66 -4.11 21.39 -4.15
C ALA A 66 -2.68 21.61 -3.67
N VAL A 67 -2.45 22.76 -3.05
CA VAL A 67 -1.18 23.08 -2.39
C VAL A 67 -1.31 22.83 -0.88
N VAL A 68 -0.32 22.15 -0.28
CA VAL A 68 -0.25 21.85 1.15
C VAL A 68 1.11 22.32 1.70
N THR A 69 1.16 23.43 2.41
CA THR A 69 2.42 24.09 2.75
C THR A 69 2.52 24.53 4.21
N ASN A 70 3.72 24.38 4.81
CA ASN A 70 4.04 24.89 6.14
C ASN A 70 4.60 26.32 6.01
N GLN A 71 3.93 27.28 6.63
CA GLN A 71 4.30 28.69 6.54
C GLN A 71 4.53 29.32 7.94
N SER A 72 5.47 28.77 8.70
CA SER A 72 5.81 29.24 10.05
C SER A 72 6.34 30.70 10.11
N GLY A 73 6.74 31.26 8.98
CA GLY A 73 7.06 32.69 8.90
C GLY A 73 5.92 33.61 9.32
N LEU A 74 4.66 33.16 9.25
CA LEU A 74 3.51 33.89 9.80
C LEU A 74 3.57 33.96 11.32
N ALA A 75 3.72 32.81 12.02
CA ALA A 75 3.84 32.79 13.49
C ALA A 75 5.08 33.57 13.98
N ARG A 76 6.17 33.53 13.20
CA ARG A 76 7.42 34.24 13.50
C ARG A 76 7.40 35.72 13.13
N GLY A 77 6.34 36.23 12.49
CA GLY A 77 6.26 37.62 12.04
C GLY A 77 7.21 37.99 10.90
N CYS A 78 7.76 37.02 10.17
CA CYS A 78 8.67 37.27 9.05
C CYS A 78 7.96 37.88 7.85
N PHE A 79 6.67 37.60 7.69
CA PHE A 79 5.78 38.20 6.70
C PHE A 79 4.33 38.16 7.22
N THR A 80 3.48 38.97 6.60
CA THR A 80 2.06 39.10 6.92
C THR A 80 1.21 38.18 6.05
N GLU A 81 -0.04 37.90 6.46
CA GLU A 81 -1.00 37.16 5.65
C GLU A 81 -1.24 37.83 4.25
N ARG A 82 -1.22 39.16 4.19
CA ARG A 82 -1.35 39.89 2.92
C ARG A 82 -0.20 39.58 1.98
N GLN A 83 1.02 39.54 2.49
CA GLN A 83 2.21 39.17 1.72
C GLN A 83 2.15 37.72 1.26
N LEU A 84 1.74 36.80 2.14
CA LEU A 84 1.56 35.41 1.79
C LEU A 84 0.53 35.23 0.66
N ARG A 85 -0.62 35.91 0.75
CA ARG A 85 -1.63 35.89 -0.32
C ARG A 85 -1.09 36.43 -1.65
N ALA A 86 -0.24 37.45 -1.61
CA ALA A 86 0.39 37.98 -2.81
C ALA A 86 1.37 36.97 -3.45
N VAL A 87 2.13 36.25 -2.63
CA VAL A 87 2.98 35.15 -3.09
C VAL A 87 2.15 34.02 -3.72
N HIS A 88 1.04 33.60 -3.09
CA HIS A 88 0.16 32.57 -3.63
C HIS A 88 -0.45 33.00 -4.97
N ALA A 89 -0.94 34.24 -5.08
CA ALA A 89 -1.47 34.78 -6.33
C ALA A 89 -0.41 34.76 -7.44
N ARG A 90 0.85 35.08 -7.11
CA ARG A 90 1.96 35.01 -8.06
C ARG A 90 2.27 33.57 -8.50
N VAL A 91 2.19 32.62 -7.59
CA VAL A 91 2.33 31.18 -7.92
C VAL A 91 1.24 30.76 -8.91
N GLU A 92 -0.02 31.14 -8.67
CA GLU A 92 -1.13 30.82 -9.59
C GLU A 92 -1.00 31.50 -10.95
N GLU A 93 -0.54 32.73 -10.98
CA GLU A 93 -0.26 33.44 -12.24
C GLU A 93 0.76 32.66 -13.10
N LEU A 94 1.81 32.15 -12.48
CA LEU A 94 2.90 31.47 -13.17
C LEU A 94 2.56 29.99 -13.50
N LEU A 95 1.85 29.30 -12.60
CA LEU A 95 1.64 27.84 -12.66
C LEU A 95 0.19 27.43 -12.99
N GLY A 96 -0.74 28.40 -13.08
CA GLY A 96 -2.17 28.16 -13.26
C GLY A 96 -2.89 27.90 -11.94
N PRO A 97 -4.24 27.83 -11.97
CA PRO A 97 -5.07 27.75 -10.78
C PRO A 97 -4.87 26.42 -10.05
N PHE A 98 -5.03 26.46 -8.73
CA PHE A 98 -5.17 25.28 -7.88
C PHE A 98 -6.60 25.22 -7.36
N ASP A 99 -7.11 23.99 -7.17
CA ASP A 99 -8.47 23.76 -6.68
C ASP A 99 -8.60 24.05 -5.18
N ASP A 100 -7.47 24.01 -4.43
CA ASP A 100 -7.44 24.30 -3.00
C ASP A 100 -6.04 24.67 -2.49
N TRP A 101 -5.99 25.43 -1.40
CA TRP A 101 -4.80 25.83 -0.67
C TRP A 101 -4.93 25.53 0.82
N GLN A 102 -4.10 24.64 1.33
CA GLN A 102 -4.01 24.35 2.76
C GLN A 102 -2.69 24.85 3.33
N VAL A 103 -2.76 25.76 4.26
CA VAL A 103 -1.61 26.44 4.86
C VAL A 103 -1.56 26.18 6.36
N CYS A 104 -0.43 25.72 6.85
CA CYS A 104 -0.15 25.71 8.30
C CYS A 104 0.65 26.96 8.66
N PRO A 105 0.08 27.91 9.43
CA PRO A 105 0.79 29.11 9.87
C PRO A 105 1.69 28.90 11.11
N HIS A 106 1.58 27.74 11.77
CA HIS A 106 2.17 27.46 13.08
C HIS A 106 3.67 27.15 13.01
N ASP A 107 4.37 27.41 14.13
CA ASP A 107 5.75 26.95 14.33
C ASP A 107 5.80 25.51 14.90
N ASP A 108 6.98 24.90 14.94
CA ASP A 108 7.16 23.54 15.49
C ASP A 108 6.78 23.47 16.99
N ALA A 109 7.01 24.57 17.73
CA ALA A 109 6.68 24.65 19.16
C ALA A 109 5.17 24.64 19.47
N ASP A 110 4.33 24.98 18.50
CA ASP A 110 2.87 25.06 18.69
C ASP A 110 2.20 23.68 18.79
N GLY A 111 2.87 22.59 18.39
CA GLY A 111 2.36 21.21 18.48
C GLY A 111 1.04 20.97 17.74
N CYS A 112 0.73 21.75 16.70
CA CYS A 112 -0.54 21.68 16.00
C CYS A 112 -0.67 20.40 15.16
N ALA A 113 -1.90 19.94 14.94
CA ALA A 113 -2.20 18.75 14.12
C ALA A 113 -2.08 18.99 12.60
N CYS A 114 -1.93 20.25 12.14
CA CYS A 114 -1.89 20.56 10.71
C CYS A 114 -0.47 20.59 10.14
N ARG A 115 0.55 21.01 10.92
CA ARG A 115 1.93 21.15 10.43
C ARG A 115 2.53 19.80 10.03
N LYS A 116 2.97 19.66 8.79
CA LYS A 116 3.76 18.51 8.36
C LYS A 116 5.00 18.34 9.27
N PRO A 117 5.27 17.14 9.86
CA PRO A 117 4.85 15.80 9.40
C PRO A 117 3.46 15.32 9.87
N ALA A 118 2.68 16.11 10.64
CA ALA A 118 1.32 15.73 10.98
C ALA A 118 0.44 15.72 9.70
N PRO A 119 -0.58 14.82 9.63
CA PRO A 119 -1.36 14.60 8.41
C PRO A 119 -2.49 15.62 8.18
N GLY A 120 -2.67 16.60 9.06
CA GLY A 120 -3.85 17.47 9.07
C GLY A 120 -4.09 18.26 7.79
N LEU A 121 -3.03 18.81 7.15
CA LEU A 121 -3.17 19.49 5.85
C LEU A 121 -3.62 18.53 4.74
N VAL A 122 -3.11 17.29 4.74
CA VAL A 122 -3.50 16.27 3.76
C VAL A 122 -4.98 15.90 3.89
N HIS A 123 -5.45 15.72 5.13
CA HIS A 123 -6.87 15.46 5.41
C HIS A 123 -7.75 16.65 5.02
N ALA A 124 -7.29 17.88 5.28
CA ALA A 124 -8.04 19.09 4.95
C ALA A 124 -8.15 19.26 3.42
N ALA A 125 -7.05 19.11 2.68
CA ALA A 125 -7.04 19.16 1.22
C ALA A 125 -7.93 18.08 0.60
N ALA A 126 -7.82 16.83 1.06
CA ALA A 126 -8.66 15.74 0.56
C ALA A 126 -10.16 16.03 0.75
N ARG A 127 -10.57 16.54 1.93
CA ARG A 127 -11.96 16.95 2.19
C ARG A 127 -12.39 18.10 1.28
N ALA A 128 -11.58 19.15 1.13
CA ALA A 128 -11.89 20.28 0.27
C ALA A 128 -12.08 19.86 -1.20
N LEU A 129 -11.27 18.91 -1.63
CA LEU A 129 -11.36 18.32 -2.96
C LEU A 129 -12.46 17.23 -3.08
N GLY A 130 -13.23 16.91 -2.04
CA GLY A 130 -14.30 15.90 -2.07
C GLY A 130 -13.78 14.48 -2.36
N THR A 131 -12.61 14.13 -1.82
CA THR A 131 -11.98 12.81 -1.95
C THR A 131 -11.43 12.32 -0.61
N THR A 132 -10.74 11.19 -0.60
CA THR A 132 -10.07 10.65 0.58
C THR A 132 -8.54 10.73 0.41
N PRO A 133 -7.75 10.84 1.49
CA PRO A 133 -6.29 10.84 1.40
C PRO A 133 -5.75 9.62 0.64
N THR A 134 -6.37 8.45 0.80
CA THR A 134 -5.97 7.21 0.12
C THR A 134 -6.04 7.31 -1.42
N ARG A 135 -6.75 8.30 -1.94
CA ARG A 135 -6.89 8.59 -3.37
C ARG A 135 -6.09 9.81 -3.82
N CYS A 136 -5.22 10.32 -2.93
CA CYS A 136 -4.34 11.43 -3.23
C CYS A 136 -2.88 10.96 -3.38
N ALA A 137 -2.14 11.59 -4.29
CA ALA A 137 -0.69 11.59 -4.26
C ALA A 137 -0.20 12.91 -3.68
N LEU A 138 0.80 12.89 -2.78
CA LEU A 138 1.46 14.07 -2.28
C LEU A 138 2.89 14.11 -2.82
N VAL A 139 3.24 15.20 -3.48
CA VAL A 139 4.59 15.48 -3.97
C VAL A 139 5.22 16.54 -3.08
N GLY A 140 6.40 16.29 -2.56
CA GLY A 140 7.16 17.22 -1.71
C GLY A 140 8.65 16.97 -1.80
N ASP A 141 9.46 17.84 -1.21
CA ASP A 141 10.93 17.81 -1.34
C ASP A 141 11.65 17.32 -0.08
N ILE A 142 10.98 17.18 1.06
CA ILE A 142 11.55 16.76 2.34
C ILE A 142 10.81 15.59 2.99
N GLY A 143 11.47 14.92 3.93
CA GLY A 143 10.90 13.76 4.65
C GLY A 143 9.61 14.06 5.40
N ARG A 144 9.40 15.31 5.87
CA ARG A 144 8.15 15.73 6.54
C ARG A 144 6.92 15.60 5.64
N ASP A 145 7.07 15.82 4.34
CA ASP A 145 6.00 15.64 3.35
C ASP A 145 5.65 14.16 3.22
N MET A 146 6.67 13.31 3.13
CA MET A 146 6.50 11.86 3.02
C MET A 146 5.83 11.28 4.27
N THR A 147 6.26 11.73 5.45
CA THR A 147 5.64 11.30 6.71
C THR A 147 4.18 11.75 6.79
N ALA A 148 3.86 12.98 6.41
CA ALA A 148 2.48 13.49 6.39
C ALA A 148 1.60 12.72 5.40
N ALA A 149 2.13 12.40 4.20
CA ALA A 149 1.43 11.59 3.21
C ALA A 149 1.10 10.20 3.76
N LEU A 150 2.11 9.49 4.27
CA LEU A 150 1.93 8.13 4.80
C LEU A 150 1.01 8.12 6.03
N ALA A 151 1.16 9.09 6.94
CA ALA A 151 0.31 9.20 8.12
C ALA A 151 -1.16 9.48 7.80
N ALA A 152 -1.44 10.06 6.63
CA ALA A 152 -2.80 10.24 6.12
C ALA A 152 -3.29 9.03 5.29
N GLY A 153 -2.44 8.07 4.96
CA GLY A 153 -2.73 6.97 4.02
C GLY A 153 -2.63 7.38 2.54
N ALA A 154 -2.05 8.54 2.24
CA ALA A 154 -1.82 9.01 0.88
C ALA A 154 -0.52 8.41 0.29
N THR A 155 -0.40 8.49 -1.04
CA THR A 155 0.84 8.12 -1.74
C THR A 155 1.84 9.26 -1.68
N GLY A 156 3.02 9.04 -1.06
CA GLY A 156 4.11 10.02 -1.03
C GLY A 156 5.09 9.84 -2.19
N ILE A 157 5.49 10.94 -2.83
CA ILE A 157 6.53 10.99 -3.86
C ILE A 157 7.50 12.11 -3.50
N LEU A 158 8.74 11.76 -3.19
CA LEU A 158 9.80 12.70 -2.87
C LEU A 158 10.49 13.20 -4.13
N VAL A 159 10.64 14.51 -4.26
CA VAL A 159 11.46 15.19 -5.27
C VAL A 159 12.63 15.85 -4.55
N PRO A 160 13.79 15.19 -4.43
CA PRO A 160 14.89 15.71 -3.61
C PRO A 160 15.46 17.02 -4.19
N THR A 161 15.77 17.95 -3.29
CA THR A 161 16.53 19.18 -3.55
C THR A 161 17.92 19.08 -2.91
N PRO A 162 18.84 20.01 -3.13
CA PRO A 162 20.15 20.01 -2.47
C PRO A 162 20.10 20.05 -0.93
N VAL A 163 18.97 20.46 -0.34
CA VAL A 163 18.77 20.49 1.11
C VAL A 163 18.10 19.24 1.69
N THR A 164 17.58 18.36 0.83
CA THR A 164 17.01 17.07 1.23
C THR A 164 18.10 16.15 1.76
N ARG A 165 17.93 15.60 2.94
CA ARG A 165 18.92 14.72 3.56
C ARG A 165 18.95 13.35 2.89
N PRO A 166 20.13 12.69 2.80
CA PRO A 166 20.26 11.35 2.21
C PRO A 166 19.35 10.31 2.89
N GLU A 167 19.13 10.43 4.19
CA GLU A 167 18.25 9.54 4.97
C GLU A 167 16.81 9.67 4.51
N GLU A 168 16.32 10.90 4.28
CA GLU A 168 14.96 11.17 3.79
C GLU A 168 14.74 10.56 2.40
N VAL A 169 15.76 10.61 1.53
CA VAL A 169 15.73 9.95 0.22
C VAL A 169 15.68 8.43 0.36
N ALA A 170 16.44 7.87 1.31
CA ALA A 170 16.46 6.42 1.55
C ALA A 170 15.13 5.90 2.13
N GLU A 171 14.45 6.72 2.93
CA GLU A 171 13.19 6.39 3.60
C GLU A 171 11.96 6.61 2.72
N ALA A 172 12.05 7.47 1.72
CA ALA A 172 10.92 7.81 0.89
C ALA A 172 10.32 6.57 0.19
N PRO A 173 8.98 6.44 0.15
CA PRO A 173 8.31 5.32 -0.51
C PRO A 173 8.54 5.32 -2.02
N THR A 174 8.64 6.50 -2.61
CA THR A 174 8.93 6.72 -4.03
C THR A 174 9.76 7.99 -4.16
N VAL A 175 10.81 7.94 -4.99
CA VAL A 175 11.67 9.10 -5.28
C VAL A 175 11.62 9.40 -6.77
N ALA A 176 11.40 10.66 -7.12
CA ALA A 176 11.49 11.18 -8.48
C ALA A 176 12.60 12.23 -8.54
N ARG A 177 13.33 12.30 -9.66
CA ARG A 177 14.48 13.22 -9.78
C ARG A 177 14.06 14.71 -9.84
N ASP A 178 12.84 15.00 -10.30
CA ASP A 178 12.29 16.34 -10.49
C ASP A 178 10.75 16.28 -10.52
N LEU A 179 10.08 17.42 -10.49
CA LEU A 179 8.61 17.49 -10.54
C LEU A 179 8.01 16.87 -11.83
N PRO A 180 8.55 17.10 -13.04
CA PRO A 180 8.10 16.40 -14.23
C PRO A 180 8.16 14.87 -14.10
N ALA A 181 9.22 14.33 -13.51
CA ALA A 181 9.36 12.88 -13.29
C ALA A 181 8.37 12.35 -12.23
N ALA A 182 8.06 13.14 -11.20
CA ALA A 182 7.01 12.78 -10.24
C ALA A 182 5.62 12.71 -10.91
N VAL A 183 5.33 13.64 -11.81
CA VAL A 183 4.10 13.63 -12.63
C VAL A 183 4.10 12.44 -13.60
N ASP A 184 5.23 12.12 -14.22
CA ASP A 184 5.36 10.92 -15.06
C ASP A 184 5.02 9.66 -14.27
N GLU A 185 5.50 9.55 -13.05
CA GLU A 185 5.23 8.41 -12.16
C GLU A 185 3.73 8.29 -11.82
N ILE A 186 3.08 9.38 -11.43
CA ILE A 186 1.64 9.43 -11.15
C ILE A 186 0.84 8.96 -12.38
N LEU A 187 1.10 9.57 -13.52
CA LEU A 187 0.39 9.24 -14.76
C LEU A 187 0.69 7.82 -15.25
N ARG A 188 1.92 7.33 -15.04
CA ARG A 188 2.31 5.96 -15.36
C ARG A 188 1.54 4.96 -14.52
N ARG A 189 1.42 5.17 -13.20
CA ARG A 189 0.66 4.32 -12.29
C ARG A 189 -0.82 4.32 -12.65
N MET A 190 -1.40 5.47 -12.94
CA MET A 190 -2.79 5.57 -13.41
C MET A 190 -3.02 4.80 -14.72
N ARG A 191 -2.09 4.89 -15.67
CA ARG A 191 -2.18 4.15 -16.94
C ARG A 191 -2.03 2.64 -16.74
N ALA A 192 -1.17 2.21 -15.82
CA ALA A 192 -0.91 0.80 -15.58
C ALA A 192 -2.16 0.03 -15.14
N VAL A 193 -3.10 0.68 -14.44
CA VAL A 193 -4.35 0.05 -13.97
C VAL A 193 -5.55 0.27 -14.92
N ARG A 194 -5.34 0.87 -16.11
CA ARG A 194 -6.38 1.00 -17.14
C ARG A 194 -6.34 -0.22 -18.06
N PRO A 195 -7.50 -0.74 -18.49
CA PRO A 195 -7.53 -1.86 -19.43
C PRO A 195 -6.81 -1.50 -20.74
N VAL A 196 -5.99 -2.43 -21.22
CA VAL A 196 -5.34 -2.29 -22.53
C VAL A 196 -6.40 -2.36 -23.64
N ALA A 197 -7.37 -3.27 -23.48
CA ALA A 197 -8.57 -3.36 -24.29
C ALA A 197 -9.74 -3.76 -23.39
N PRO A 198 -10.82 -2.97 -23.30
CA PRO A 198 -12.03 -3.36 -22.55
C PRO A 198 -12.61 -4.66 -23.10
N ARG A 199 -13.08 -5.52 -22.22
CA ARG A 199 -13.78 -6.75 -22.63
C ARG A 199 -15.16 -6.42 -23.18
N ALA A 200 -15.55 -7.14 -24.22
CA ALA A 200 -16.92 -7.13 -24.72
C ALA A 200 -17.74 -8.20 -23.96
N GLY A 201 -18.18 -7.86 -22.74
CA GLY A 201 -18.98 -8.76 -21.89
C GLY A 201 -18.16 -9.44 -20.78
N ARG A 202 -18.85 -10.28 -19.98
CA ARG A 202 -18.24 -11.04 -18.88
C ARG A 202 -17.51 -12.27 -19.41
N ALA A 203 -16.45 -12.68 -18.71
CA ALA A 203 -15.88 -14.01 -18.90
C ALA A 203 -16.75 -15.04 -18.16
N GLY A 204 -16.76 -16.28 -18.62
CA GLY A 204 -17.37 -17.38 -17.88
C GLY A 204 -16.59 -17.71 -16.61
N THR A 205 -15.91 -18.85 -16.58
CA THR A 205 -15.04 -19.23 -15.44
C THR A 205 -13.61 -18.72 -15.63
N VAL A 206 -13.09 -17.98 -14.67
CA VAL A 206 -11.70 -17.51 -14.65
C VAL A 206 -10.94 -18.17 -13.49
N LEU A 207 -9.83 -18.82 -13.82
CA LEU A 207 -8.88 -19.35 -12.85
C LEU A 207 -7.87 -18.26 -12.49
N VAL A 208 -7.90 -17.81 -11.26
CA VAL A 208 -6.91 -16.89 -10.70
C VAL A 208 -5.86 -17.69 -9.92
N VAL A 209 -4.60 -17.32 -10.01
CA VAL A 209 -3.54 -18.01 -9.31
C VAL A 209 -2.73 -17.05 -8.43
N ARG A 210 -2.54 -17.39 -7.15
CA ARG A 210 -1.56 -16.79 -6.25
C ARG A 210 -1.11 -17.83 -5.21
N SER A 211 0.07 -18.41 -5.42
CA SER A 211 0.49 -19.62 -4.70
C SER A 211 1.46 -19.38 -3.56
N ASP A 212 1.73 -18.12 -3.18
CA ASP A 212 2.72 -17.74 -2.18
C ASP A 212 2.19 -17.81 -0.73
N SER A 213 2.57 -16.83 0.09
CA SER A 213 2.16 -16.70 1.49
C SER A 213 0.80 -15.98 1.63
N ALA A 214 0.25 -16.01 2.85
CA ALA A 214 -0.98 -15.27 3.17
C ALA A 214 -0.89 -13.78 2.85
N GLY A 215 0.24 -13.13 3.16
CA GLY A 215 0.45 -11.71 2.82
C GLY A 215 0.39 -11.45 1.32
N ASP A 216 1.00 -12.32 0.52
CA ASP A 216 1.00 -12.23 -0.94
C ASP A 216 -0.41 -12.40 -1.52
N VAL A 217 -1.20 -13.30 -0.97
CA VAL A 217 -2.61 -13.48 -1.35
C VAL A 217 -3.43 -12.23 -1.02
N LEU A 218 -3.25 -11.64 0.18
CA LEU A 218 -3.95 -10.41 0.58
C LEU A 218 -3.65 -9.23 -0.33
N VAL A 219 -2.38 -8.97 -0.68
CA VAL A 219 -2.02 -7.85 -1.56
C VAL A 219 -2.46 -8.04 -3.01
N THR A 220 -2.81 -9.27 -3.40
CA THR A 220 -3.39 -9.58 -4.71
C THR A 220 -4.91 -9.29 -4.76
N GLY A 221 -5.56 -9.11 -3.61
CA GLY A 221 -7.01 -8.90 -3.48
C GLY A 221 -7.63 -7.90 -4.46
N PRO A 222 -7.07 -6.70 -4.67
CA PRO A 222 -7.60 -5.75 -5.65
C PRO A 222 -7.62 -6.29 -7.08
N GLY A 223 -6.56 -7.01 -7.50
CA GLY A 223 -6.50 -7.68 -8.81
C GLY A 223 -7.55 -8.78 -8.95
N ILE A 224 -7.77 -9.57 -7.90
CA ILE A 224 -8.80 -10.62 -7.85
C ILE A 224 -10.20 -9.99 -7.98
N ARG A 225 -10.49 -8.89 -7.25
CA ARG A 225 -11.78 -8.19 -7.36
C ARG A 225 -12.00 -7.60 -8.75
N ALA A 226 -10.94 -7.09 -9.38
CA ALA A 226 -11.04 -6.61 -10.77
C ALA A 226 -11.42 -7.74 -11.72
N VAL A 227 -10.84 -8.94 -11.57
CA VAL A 227 -11.24 -10.13 -12.34
C VAL A 227 -12.68 -10.51 -12.03
N ALA A 228 -13.08 -10.56 -10.76
CA ALA A 228 -14.42 -10.93 -10.33
C ALA A 228 -15.51 -9.97 -10.85
N ALA A 229 -15.20 -8.67 -10.98
CA ALA A 229 -16.12 -7.72 -11.59
C ALA A 229 -16.46 -8.03 -13.06
N GLY A 230 -15.55 -8.71 -13.78
CA GLY A 230 -15.70 -9.06 -15.18
C GLY A 230 -15.87 -10.57 -15.48
N ALA A 231 -15.98 -11.43 -14.47
CA ALA A 231 -16.14 -12.88 -14.60
C ALA A 231 -17.45 -13.36 -13.96
N ASP A 232 -18.01 -14.46 -14.44
CA ASP A 232 -19.21 -15.07 -13.87
C ASP A 232 -18.87 -15.98 -12.68
N ARG A 233 -17.68 -16.58 -12.72
CA ARG A 233 -17.14 -17.43 -11.65
C ARG A 233 -15.62 -17.27 -11.56
N VAL A 234 -15.11 -17.12 -10.34
CA VAL A 234 -13.68 -17.04 -10.05
C VAL A 234 -13.25 -18.21 -9.19
N VAL A 235 -12.31 -19.00 -9.67
CA VAL A 235 -11.68 -20.09 -8.94
C VAL A 235 -10.25 -19.64 -8.60
N LEU A 236 -9.86 -19.67 -7.33
CA LEU A 236 -8.50 -19.33 -6.91
C LEU A 236 -7.68 -20.59 -6.67
N LEU A 237 -6.56 -20.75 -7.37
CA LEU A 237 -5.51 -21.69 -7.02
C LEU A 237 -4.49 -21.01 -6.09
N CYS A 238 -4.36 -21.49 -4.87
CA CYS A 238 -3.37 -20.99 -3.90
C CYS A 238 -2.54 -22.13 -3.29
N GLY A 239 -1.39 -21.78 -2.71
CA GLY A 239 -0.61 -22.70 -1.90
C GLY A 239 -1.18 -22.85 -0.48
N PRO A 240 -0.76 -23.88 0.29
CA PRO A 240 -1.25 -24.13 1.65
C PRO A 240 -1.09 -22.91 2.59
N ARG A 241 0.02 -22.19 2.48
CA ARG A 241 0.29 -20.98 3.29
C ARG A 241 -0.61 -19.78 2.94
N GLY A 242 -1.27 -19.81 1.78
CA GLY A 242 -2.19 -18.77 1.34
C GLY A 242 -3.65 -19.06 1.60
N ARG A 243 -3.99 -20.30 1.90
CA ARG A 243 -5.38 -20.81 1.99
C ARG A 243 -6.27 -19.98 2.90
N VAL A 244 -5.85 -19.79 4.13
CA VAL A 244 -6.64 -19.06 5.14
C VAL A 244 -6.85 -17.57 4.78
N ALA A 245 -5.89 -16.95 4.07
CA ALA A 245 -6.05 -15.60 3.56
C ALA A 245 -7.00 -15.54 2.35
N ALA A 246 -6.96 -16.55 1.49
CA ALA A 246 -7.85 -16.69 0.35
C ALA A 246 -9.34 -16.76 0.77
N GLU A 247 -9.63 -17.42 1.89
CA GLU A 247 -10.99 -17.51 2.45
C GLU A 247 -11.55 -16.16 2.90
N LEU A 248 -10.69 -15.20 3.21
CA LEU A 248 -11.07 -13.85 3.62
C LEU A 248 -11.24 -12.89 2.44
N LEU A 249 -10.84 -13.26 1.22
CA LEU A 249 -10.91 -12.35 0.08
C LEU A 249 -12.29 -12.37 -0.60
N PRO A 250 -12.86 -11.18 -0.91
CA PRO A 250 -14.08 -11.09 -1.71
C PRO A 250 -13.82 -11.43 -3.18
N GLY A 251 -14.87 -11.89 -3.88
CA GLY A 251 -14.83 -12.16 -5.31
C GLY A 251 -14.26 -13.52 -5.69
N ILE A 252 -14.13 -14.46 -4.73
CA ILE A 252 -13.69 -15.84 -4.96
C ILE A 252 -14.89 -16.77 -4.68
N ASP A 253 -15.21 -17.63 -5.63
CA ASP A 253 -16.31 -18.59 -5.55
C ASP A 253 -15.83 -19.98 -5.09
N GLU A 254 -14.61 -20.35 -5.48
CA GLU A 254 -14.01 -21.64 -5.13
C GLU A 254 -12.50 -21.49 -4.91
N ILE A 255 -11.95 -22.27 -4.00
CA ILE A 255 -10.51 -22.28 -3.70
C ILE A 255 -9.97 -23.69 -3.92
N ILE A 256 -8.93 -23.78 -4.77
CA ILE A 256 -8.12 -24.99 -4.94
C ILE A 256 -6.82 -24.78 -4.20
N GLU A 257 -6.55 -25.60 -3.21
CA GLU A 257 -5.27 -25.62 -2.51
C GLU A 257 -4.35 -26.65 -3.15
N TRP A 258 -3.15 -26.20 -3.57
CA TRP A 258 -2.13 -27.08 -4.13
C TRP A 258 -0.73 -26.53 -3.91
N PRO A 259 0.20 -27.31 -3.32
CA PRO A 259 1.59 -26.89 -3.21
C PRO A 259 2.26 -26.93 -4.59
N LEU A 260 2.92 -25.84 -4.97
CA LEU A 260 3.66 -25.74 -6.23
C LEU A 260 5.17 -25.82 -5.94
N PRO A 261 5.88 -26.87 -6.40
CA PRO A 261 7.30 -27.07 -6.07
C PRO A 261 8.23 -25.95 -6.53
N TRP A 262 7.86 -25.19 -7.56
CA TRP A 262 8.65 -24.07 -8.07
C TRP A 262 8.33 -22.73 -7.39
N ILE A 263 7.39 -22.72 -6.43
CA ILE A 263 7.01 -21.53 -5.64
C ILE A 263 7.40 -21.68 -4.18
N ASP A 264 7.36 -22.88 -3.63
CA ASP A 264 7.67 -23.12 -2.22
C ASP A 264 9.13 -22.73 -1.91
N SER A 265 9.34 -22.16 -0.73
CA SER A 265 10.68 -21.80 -0.24
C SER A 265 11.51 -23.00 0.22
N ASN A 266 10.87 -24.13 0.51
CA ASN A 266 11.50 -25.40 0.83
C ASN A 266 10.82 -26.50 0.00
N PRO A 267 11.08 -26.56 -1.32
CA PRO A 267 10.30 -27.37 -2.23
C PRO A 267 10.67 -28.86 -2.12
N GLU A 268 9.66 -29.70 -2.19
CA GLU A 268 9.85 -31.11 -2.51
C GLU A 268 10.21 -31.28 -4.00
N PRO A 269 10.90 -32.36 -4.39
CA PRO A 269 11.14 -32.67 -5.78
C PRO A 269 9.84 -32.74 -6.60
N VAL A 270 9.89 -32.32 -7.87
CA VAL A 270 8.73 -32.40 -8.75
C VAL A 270 8.34 -33.87 -8.96
N ASP A 271 7.15 -34.25 -8.47
CA ASP A 271 6.56 -35.58 -8.71
C ASP A 271 5.70 -35.56 -9.98
N PRO A 272 6.04 -36.34 -11.03
CA PRO A 272 5.25 -36.41 -12.26
C PRO A 272 3.80 -36.89 -12.05
N GLN A 273 3.54 -37.70 -11.02
CA GLN A 273 2.19 -38.17 -10.70
C GLN A 273 1.36 -37.05 -10.07
N ASP A 274 1.96 -36.27 -9.21
CA ASP A 274 1.31 -35.10 -8.61
C ASP A 274 0.99 -34.03 -9.66
N MET A 275 1.91 -33.80 -10.61
CA MET A 275 1.66 -32.87 -11.72
C MET A 275 0.52 -33.35 -12.62
N ARG A 276 0.38 -34.65 -12.85
CA ARG A 276 -0.78 -35.20 -13.57
C ARG A 276 -2.08 -35.00 -12.82
N ARG A 277 -2.09 -35.23 -11.50
CA ARG A 277 -3.26 -34.98 -10.63
C ARG A 277 -3.66 -33.50 -10.68
N LEU A 278 -2.69 -32.59 -10.52
CA LEU A 278 -2.93 -31.15 -10.62
C LEU A 278 -3.52 -30.78 -12.00
N THR A 279 -2.92 -31.26 -13.12
CA THR A 279 -3.42 -30.98 -14.47
C THR A 279 -4.87 -31.48 -14.64
N THR A 280 -5.19 -32.69 -14.13
CA THR A 280 -6.56 -33.22 -14.16
C THR A 280 -7.52 -32.34 -13.33
N ARG A 281 -7.10 -31.89 -12.15
CA ARG A 281 -7.90 -31.00 -11.30
C ARG A 281 -8.15 -29.65 -11.97
N LEU A 282 -7.13 -29.09 -12.63
CA LEU A 282 -7.25 -27.83 -13.38
C LEU A 282 -8.16 -27.98 -14.61
N ALA A 283 -8.09 -29.09 -15.34
CA ALA A 283 -8.98 -29.38 -16.46
C ALA A 283 -10.45 -29.47 -16.02
N ALA A 284 -10.71 -30.06 -14.84
CA ALA A 284 -12.06 -30.16 -14.28
C ALA A 284 -12.69 -28.80 -13.89
N VAL A 285 -11.90 -27.73 -13.74
CA VAL A 285 -12.42 -26.37 -13.54
C VAL A 285 -13.12 -25.86 -14.79
N ALA A 286 -12.73 -26.35 -15.97
CA ALA A 286 -13.19 -25.88 -17.27
C ALA A 286 -13.08 -24.35 -17.42
N ALA A 287 -11.93 -23.79 -17.02
CA ALA A 287 -11.70 -22.36 -17.04
C ALA A 287 -11.56 -21.84 -18.48
N ASP A 288 -12.28 -20.77 -18.81
CA ASP A 288 -12.17 -20.06 -20.08
C ASP A 288 -10.87 -19.23 -20.15
N GLU A 289 -10.40 -18.78 -19.00
CA GLU A 289 -9.20 -17.97 -18.86
C GLU A 289 -8.46 -18.27 -17.56
N ALA A 290 -7.15 -18.01 -17.56
CA ALA A 290 -6.35 -17.98 -16.36
C ALA A 290 -5.57 -16.66 -16.23
N VAL A 291 -5.49 -16.13 -14.99
CA VAL A 291 -4.68 -14.97 -14.64
C VAL A 291 -3.71 -15.38 -13.54
N ILE A 292 -2.41 -15.41 -13.85
CA ILE A 292 -1.37 -15.90 -12.95
C ILE A 292 -0.66 -14.71 -12.30
N PHE A 293 -0.99 -14.44 -11.04
CA PHE A 293 -0.29 -13.47 -10.21
C PHE A 293 0.92 -14.13 -9.56
N THR A 294 2.10 -13.55 -9.73
CA THR A 294 3.36 -14.03 -9.17
C THR A 294 4.10 -12.90 -8.47
N SER A 295 4.94 -13.22 -7.50
CA SER A 295 5.96 -12.30 -7.02
C SER A 295 7.00 -12.05 -8.10
N PHE A 296 7.66 -10.90 -8.06
CA PHE A 296 8.54 -10.41 -9.14
C PHE A 296 9.76 -11.31 -9.46
N HIS A 297 10.08 -12.27 -8.60
CA HIS A 297 11.20 -13.21 -8.76
C HIS A 297 10.75 -14.62 -9.18
N GLN A 298 9.46 -14.82 -9.38
CA GLN A 298 8.90 -16.10 -9.73
C GLN A 298 8.54 -16.12 -11.21
N SER A 299 8.68 -17.28 -11.84
CA SER A 299 8.23 -17.48 -13.21
C SER A 299 6.83 -18.10 -13.25
N PRO A 300 5.88 -17.55 -13.99
CA PRO A 300 4.56 -18.13 -14.20
C PRO A 300 4.59 -19.32 -15.16
N LEU A 301 5.69 -19.51 -15.91
CA LEU A 301 5.74 -20.40 -17.09
C LEU A 301 5.54 -21.89 -16.76
N PRO A 302 6.07 -22.44 -15.63
CA PRO A 302 5.80 -23.84 -15.29
C PRO A 302 4.30 -24.12 -15.10
N LEU A 303 3.59 -23.20 -14.42
CA LEU A 303 2.14 -23.35 -14.27
C LEU A 303 1.38 -23.08 -15.57
N ALA A 304 1.81 -22.11 -16.36
CA ALA A 304 1.20 -21.84 -17.66
C ALA A 304 1.26 -23.06 -18.58
N LEU A 305 2.35 -23.85 -18.53
CA LEU A 305 2.42 -25.13 -19.26
C LEU A 305 1.35 -26.11 -18.77
N LEU A 306 1.19 -26.31 -17.47
CA LEU A 306 0.17 -27.21 -16.92
C LEU A 306 -1.25 -26.75 -17.27
N LEU A 307 -1.49 -25.43 -17.27
CA LEU A 307 -2.77 -24.85 -17.67
C LEU A 307 -3.07 -25.07 -19.17
N ARG A 308 -2.07 -24.97 -20.04
CA ARG A 308 -2.22 -25.33 -21.45
C ARG A 308 -2.54 -26.82 -21.62
N MET A 309 -1.85 -27.69 -20.88
CA MET A 309 -2.15 -29.13 -20.87
C MET A 309 -3.53 -29.43 -20.31
N ALA A 310 -4.04 -28.64 -19.39
CA ALA A 310 -5.40 -28.70 -18.86
C ALA A 310 -6.47 -28.14 -19.82
N GLY A 311 -6.07 -27.58 -20.97
CA GLY A 311 -6.98 -27.07 -21.99
C GLY A 311 -7.43 -25.62 -21.78
N VAL A 312 -6.80 -24.84 -20.89
CA VAL A 312 -7.15 -23.42 -20.68
C VAL A 312 -6.78 -22.62 -21.94
N PRO A 313 -7.78 -21.99 -22.62
CA PRO A 313 -7.54 -21.39 -23.92
C PRO A 313 -6.83 -20.03 -23.85
N ARG A 314 -7.00 -19.26 -22.76
CA ARG A 314 -6.40 -17.93 -22.59
C ARG A 314 -5.68 -17.80 -21.26
N ILE A 315 -4.40 -17.40 -21.30
CA ILE A 315 -3.55 -17.26 -20.10
C ILE A 315 -2.87 -15.90 -20.10
N SER A 316 -3.04 -15.15 -19.03
CA SER A 316 -2.43 -13.86 -18.80
C SER A 316 -1.49 -13.93 -17.58
N ALA A 317 -0.26 -13.39 -17.69
CA ALA A 317 0.68 -13.37 -16.58
C ALA A 317 1.70 -12.22 -16.71
N ILE A 318 2.29 -11.84 -15.56
CA ILE A 318 3.51 -11.02 -15.54
C ILE A 318 4.69 -11.95 -15.79
N SER A 319 5.50 -11.68 -16.81
CA SER A 319 6.70 -12.47 -17.11
C SER A 319 7.78 -11.63 -17.78
N ASP A 320 8.99 -11.69 -17.23
CA ASP A 320 10.17 -11.13 -17.86
C ASP A 320 10.80 -12.10 -18.87
N ASP A 321 10.55 -13.41 -18.71
CA ASP A 321 10.98 -14.45 -19.63
C ASP A 321 10.14 -14.49 -20.90
N TYR A 322 10.73 -14.97 -21.98
CA TYR A 322 10.00 -15.20 -23.23
C TYR A 322 9.07 -16.43 -23.08
N PRO A 323 7.74 -16.25 -23.22
CA PRO A 323 6.78 -17.29 -22.88
C PRO A 323 6.48 -18.25 -24.05
N GLY A 324 6.95 -17.97 -25.28
CA GLY A 324 6.47 -18.70 -26.47
C GLY A 324 4.94 -18.64 -26.58
N SER A 325 4.31 -19.81 -26.78
CA SER A 325 2.85 -19.98 -26.87
C SER A 325 2.16 -20.19 -25.52
N LEU A 326 2.89 -20.10 -24.38
CA LEU A 326 2.33 -20.36 -23.06
C LEU A 326 1.41 -19.23 -22.57
N LEU A 327 1.69 -17.98 -22.95
CA LEU A 327 0.91 -16.82 -22.55
C LEU A 327 0.29 -16.11 -23.75
N ASP A 328 -0.99 -15.77 -23.66
CA ASP A 328 -1.66 -14.87 -24.63
C ASP A 328 -1.38 -13.41 -24.26
N THR A 329 -1.36 -13.10 -22.97
CA THR A 329 -0.99 -11.78 -22.46
C THR A 329 0.27 -11.90 -21.62
N ARG A 330 1.39 -11.45 -22.17
CA ARG A 330 2.63 -11.24 -21.45
C ARG A 330 2.68 -9.81 -20.94
N HIS A 331 2.39 -9.61 -19.66
CA HIS A 331 2.47 -8.29 -19.05
C HIS A 331 3.85 -8.04 -18.46
N ARG A 332 4.37 -6.82 -18.63
CA ARG A 332 5.61 -6.34 -17.99
C ARG A 332 5.28 -5.18 -17.09
N VAL A 333 5.76 -5.24 -15.86
CA VAL A 333 5.50 -4.23 -14.84
C VAL A 333 6.82 -3.60 -14.43
N PRO A 334 6.92 -2.27 -14.39
CA PRO A 334 8.08 -1.59 -13.86
C PRO A 334 8.35 -1.99 -12.40
N THR A 335 9.62 -2.00 -12.00
CA THR A 335 10.01 -2.22 -10.61
C THR A 335 9.52 -1.09 -9.69
N GLY A 336 9.32 -1.39 -8.42
CA GLY A 336 9.08 -0.39 -7.38
C GLY A 336 7.64 0.07 -7.19
N ILE A 337 6.67 -0.41 -8.01
CA ILE A 337 5.25 -0.12 -7.73
C ILE A 337 4.71 -1.03 -6.62
N PRO A 338 3.73 -0.58 -5.83
CA PRO A 338 3.09 -1.40 -4.81
C PRO A 338 2.53 -2.71 -5.37
N GLU A 339 2.65 -3.82 -4.63
CA GLU A 339 2.14 -5.13 -5.06
C GLU A 339 0.64 -5.13 -5.42
N PRO A 340 -0.26 -4.40 -4.69
CA PRO A 340 -1.66 -4.29 -5.10
C PRO A 340 -1.85 -3.62 -6.47
N GLU A 341 -1.03 -2.62 -6.81
CA GLU A 341 -1.08 -1.97 -8.12
C GLU A 341 -0.47 -2.85 -9.22
N ARG A 342 0.54 -3.65 -8.87
CA ARG A 342 1.09 -4.68 -9.76
C ARG A 342 0.02 -5.71 -10.13
N ALA A 343 -0.78 -6.16 -9.15
CA ALA A 343 -1.90 -7.06 -9.40
C ALA A 343 -2.99 -6.40 -10.26
N LEU A 344 -3.40 -5.17 -9.94
CA LEU A 344 -4.36 -4.41 -10.75
C LEU A 344 -3.87 -4.21 -12.19
N SER A 345 -2.57 -3.97 -12.39
CA SER A 345 -2.02 -3.77 -13.73
C SER A 345 -2.07 -5.03 -14.59
N LEU A 346 -1.90 -6.23 -13.99
CA LEU A 346 -2.09 -7.49 -14.70
C LEU A 346 -3.56 -7.71 -15.03
N ALA A 347 -4.47 -7.49 -14.08
CA ALA A 347 -5.91 -7.58 -14.33
C ALA A 347 -6.32 -6.65 -15.49
N ALA A 348 -5.83 -5.40 -15.50
CA ALA A 348 -6.06 -4.43 -16.57
C ALA A 348 -5.49 -4.90 -17.92
N ALA A 349 -4.29 -5.50 -17.94
CA ALA A 349 -3.71 -6.06 -19.15
C ALA A 349 -4.52 -7.24 -19.70
N ALA A 350 -5.18 -8.02 -18.83
CA ALA A 350 -6.11 -9.08 -19.19
C ALA A 350 -7.53 -8.58 -19.56
N GLY A 351 -7.78 -7.26 -19.46
CA GLY A 351 -9.04 -6.63 -19.84
C GLY A 351 -10.05 -6.47 -18.70
N TYR A 352 -9.61 -6.64 -17.44
CA TYR A 352 -10.45 -6.52 -16.24
C TYR A 352 -10.19 -5.21 -15.48
N THR A 353 -11.23 -4.64 -14.90
CA THR A 353 -11.15 -3.46 -14.01
C THR A 353 -11.98 -3.66 -12.75
N LEU A 354 -11.64 -2.94 -11.70
CA LEU A 354 -12.53 -2.83 -10.55
C LEU A 354 -13.90 -2.27 -10.97
N ALA A 355 -14.94 -2.65 -10.25
CA ALA A 355 -16.26 -2.03 -10.39
C ALA A 355 -16.18 -0.51 -10.12
N PRO A 356 -17.07 0.32 -10.71
CA PRO A 356 -17.00 1.78 -10.59
C PRO A 356 -17.07 2.32 -9.16
N ASP A 357 -17.69 1.57 -8.27
CA ASP A 357 -17.85 1.86 -6.84
C ASP A 357 -16.80 1.18 -5.94
N ASP A 358 -15.93 0.35 -6.51
CA ASP A 358 -14.88 -0.33 -5.76
C ASP A 358 -13.58 0.49 -5.71
N GLU A 359 -12.89 0.41 -4.56
CA GLU A 359 -11.65 1.13 -4.29
C GLU A 359 -10.43 0.21 -4.48
N PRO A 360 -9.29 0.72 -5.00
CA PRO A 360 -8.09 -0.09 -5.21
C PRO A 360 -7.35 -0.50 -3.92
N GLY A 361 -7.90 -0.19 -2.73
CA GLY A 361 -7.39 -0.64 -1.44
C GLY A 361 -7.56 -2.14 -1.20
N LEU A 362 -6.89 -2.66 -0.17
CA LEU A 362 -7.15 -4.01 0.30
C LEU A 362 -8.55 -4.08 0.93
N ARG A 363 -9.20 -5.21 0.80
CA ARG A 363 -10.52 -5.48 1.41
C ARG A 363 -10.63 -6.95 1.79
N LEU A 364 -11.37 -7.20 2.86
CA LEU A 364 -11.79 -8.53 3.27
C LEU A 364 -13.31 -8.65 3.07
N ARG A 365 -13.82 -9.87 2.98
CA ARG A 365 -15.28 -10.12 2.98
C ARG A 365 -15.84 -9.98 4.40
N ASP A 366 -17.10 -9.61 4.50
CA ASP A 366 -17.80 -9.42 5.79
C ASP A 366 -18.00 -10.74 6.55
N SER A 367 -18.03 -11.86 5.82
CA SER A 367 -18.12 -13.22 6.40
C SER A 367 -17.19 -14.17 5.65
N PRO A 368 -16.52 -15.12 6.32
CA PRO A 368 -15.68 -16.12 5.64
C PRO A 368 -16.50 -16.97 4.67
N VAL A 369 -15.84 -17.54 3.63
CA VAL A 369 -16.46 -18.52 2.73
C VAL A 369 -16.95 -19.70 3.56
N PRO A 370 -18.21 -20.13 3.44
CA PRO A 370 -18.65 -21.37 4.10
C PRO A 370 -17.80 -22.53 3.60
N THR A 371 -16.91 -23.04 4.43
CA THR A 371 -16.19 -24.28 4.16
C THR A 371 -17.14 -25.41 4.50
N GLY A 372 -17.60 -26.15 3.48
CA GLY A 372 -18.55 -27.25 3.66
C GLY A 372 -17.96 -28.49 4.32
N ALA A 373 -17.52 -28.39 5.58
CA ALA A 373 -17.36 -29.48 6.56
C ALA A 373 -16.92 -28.87 7.91
N GLY A 374 -17.77 -28.89 8.92
CA GLY A 374 -17.39 -28.66 10.33
C GLY A 374 -17.80 -27.33 10.93
N ALA A 375 -19.06 -26.93 10.77
CA ALA A 375 -19.60 -25.66 11.33
C ALA A 375 -20.15 -25.83 12.76
N ASP A 376 -19.46 -26.53 13.68
CA ASP A 376 -20.03 -26.76 15.02
C ASP A 376 -19.18 -26.27 16.21
N THR A 377 -18.17 -25.44 16.00
CA THR A 377 -17.59 -24.62 17.07
C THR A 377 -17.35 -23.23 16.53
N ALA A 378 -18.29 -22.30 16.74
CA ALA A 378 -17.99 -20.88 16.63
C ALA A 378 -16.85 -20.61 17.62
N PRO A 379 -15.64 -20.16 17.17
CA PRO A 379 -14.59 -19.81 18.10
C PRO A 379 -15.12 -18.71 19.03
N GLU A 380 -14.80 -18.82 20.33
CA GLU A 380 -15.09 -17.76 21.30
C GLU A 380 -14.66 -16.44 20.69
N ASN A 381 -15.51 -15.41 20.80
CA ASN A 381 -15.22 -14.11 20.22
C ASN A 381 -13.90 -13.56 20.85
N PRO A 382 -12.77 -13.54 20.15
CA PRO A 382 -11.48 -13.18 20.74
C PRO A 382 -11.41 -11.72 21.16
N VAL A 383 -12.40 -10.92 20.77
CA VAL A 383 -12.56 -9.51 21.17
C VAL A 383 -13.39 -9.39 22.44
N ALA A 384 -14.15 -10.44 22.84
CA ALA A 384 -14.92 -10.43 24.06
C ALA A 384 -13.99 -10.31 25.28
N GLY A 385 -14.13 -9.21 26.03
CA GLY A 385 -13.29 -8.91 27.19
C GLY A 385 -12.03 -8.10 26.91
N LEU A 386 -11.74 -7.74 25.65
CA LEU A 386 -10.74 -6.72 25.36
C LEU A 386 -11.25 -5.33 25.72
N PRO A 387 -10.37 -4.42 26.14
CA PRO A 387 -10.74 -3.03 26.38
C PRO A 387 -11.12 -2.33 25.06
N ASP A 388 -11.95 -1.27 25.15
CA ASP A 388 -12.44 -0.54 23.97
C ASP A 388 -11.38 0.33 23.27
N ASP A 389 -10.28 0.65 23.91
CA ASP A 389 -9.22 1.53 23.36
C ASP A 389 -7.85 0.88 23.56
N TYR A 390 -7.42 0.12 22.56
CA TYR A 390 -6.15 -0.61 22.63
C TYR A 390 -5.30 -0.47 21.38
N VAL A 391 -4.00 -0.69 21.57
CA VAL A 391 -2.99 -0.80 20.52
C VAL A 391 -2.59 -2.27 20.41
N VAL A 392 -2.54 -2.80 19.20
CA VAL A 392 -2.01 -4.15 18.96
C VAL A 392 -0.51 -4.09 18.70
N VAL A 393 0.25 -4.98 19.34
CA VAL A 393 1.66 -5.25 19.01
C VAL A 393 1.77 -6.68 18.51
N HIS A 394 2.26 -6.86 17.26
CA HIS A 394 2.50 -8.16 16.66
C HIS A 394 4.00 -8.34 16.44
N PRO A 395 4.74 -9.03 17.35
CA PRO A 395 6.19 -9.12 17.31
C PRO A 395 6.72 -10.12 16.28
N GLY A 396 5.89 -11.08 15.85
CA GLY A 396 6.27 -12.19 15.01
C GLY A 396 6.43 -11.86 13.53
N SER A 397 7.20 -12.70 12.85
CA SER A 397 7.31 -12.67 11.37
C SER A 397 7.80 -14.03 10.87
N SER A 398 7.21 -14.53 9.79
CA SER A 398 7.67 -15.74 9.10
C SER A 398 9.08 -15.61 8.49
N VAL A 399 9.60 -14.39 8.37
CA VAL A 399 10.95 -14.09 7.89
C VAL A 399 11.75 -13.45 9.03
N PRO A 400 12.67 -14.18 9.68
CA PRO A 400 13.43 -13.70 10.85
C PRO A 400 14.13 -12.35 10.64
N ALA A 401 14.64 -12.07 9.44
CA ALA A 401 15.25 -10.78 9.10
C ALA A 401 14.27 -9.58 9.12
N ARG A 402 12.97 -9.82 9.26
CA ARG A 402 11.91 -8.80 9.29
C ARG A 402 11.25 -8.67 10.67
N ALA A 403 11.63 -9.53 11.62
CA ALA A 403 11.10 -9.52 13.00
C ALA A 403 11.89 -8.52 13.86
N CYS A 404 11.20 -7.67 14.58
CA CYS A 404 11.83 -6.86 15.61
C CYS A 404 12.27 -7.76 16.78
N PRO A 405 13.49 -7.58 17.36
CA PRO A 405 13.95 -8.40 18.47
C PRO A 405 12.96 -8.41 19.65
N ALA A 406 12.71 -9.58 20.23
CA ALA A 406 11.73 -9.75 21.32
C ALA A 406 11.95 -8.79 22.51
N GLY A 407 13.21 -8.56 22.91
CA GLY A 407 13.55 -7.61 23.97
C GLY A 407 13.18 -6.16 23.62
N ARG A 408 13.34 -5.77 22.35
CA ARG A 408 12.93 -4.44 21.87
C ARG A 408 11.40 -4.33 21.82
N CYS A 409 10.69 -5.38 21.36
CA CYS A 409 9.23 -5.41 21.39
C CYS A 409 8.70 -5.29 22.83
N ALA A 410 9.31 -5.96 23.82
CA ALA A 410 8.94 -5.83 25.22
C ALA A 410 9.15 -4.39 25.74
N GLN A 411 10.26 -3.72 25.39
CA GLN A 411 10.51 -2.32 25.72
C GLN A 411 9.47 -1.38 25.07
N ILE A 412 9.06 -1.66 23.84
CA ILE A 412 8.00 -0.92 23.15
C ILE A 412 6.66 -1.09 23.89
N VAL A 413 6.29 -2.32 24.28
CA VAL A 413 5.08 -2.57 25.09
C VAL A 413 5.14 -1.81 26.40
N ALA A 414 6.25 -1.89 27.16
CA ALA A 414 6.42 -1.15 28.40
C ALA A 414 6.25 0.37 28.21
N ALA A 415 6.82 0.94 27.16
CA ALA A 415 6.72 2.36 26.85
C ALA A 415 5.28 2.79 26.49
N LEU A 416 4.57 1.99 25.70
CA LEU A 416 3.16 2.23 25.37
C LEU A 416 2.26 2.14 26.61
N VAL A 417 2.49 1.17 27.50
CA VAL A 417 1.76 1.06 28.77
C VAL A 417 2.04 2.25 29.67
N ALA A 418 3.32 2.68 29.76
CA ALA A 418 3.69 3.89 30.51
C ALA A 418 3.08 5.17 29.91
N ASP A 419 2.79 5.18 28.60
CA ASP A 419 2.04 6.25 27.91
C ASP A 419 0.52 6.20 28.16
N GLY A 420 0.05 5.26 28.98
CA GLY A 420 -1.37 5.06 29.31
C GLY A 420 -2.13 4.24 28.28
N ARG A 421 -1.46 3.62 27.31
CA ARG A 421 -2.12 2.77 26.31
C ARG A 421 -2.37 1.37 26.85
N ARG A 422 -3.54 0.81 26.50
CA ARG A 422 -3.80 -0.61 26.68
C ARG A 422 -3.18 -1.34 25.50
N VAL A 423 -2.39 -2.38 25.76
CA VAL A 423 -1.64 -3.09 24.73
C VAL A 423 -2.09 -4.54 24.66
N VAL A 424 -2.41 -5.00 23.45
CA VAL A 424 -2.73 -6.40 23.14
C VAL A 424 -1.60 -6.97 22.29
N VAL A 425 -0.98 -8.06 22.74
CA VAL A 425 0.09 -8.74 22.02
C VAL A 425 -0.48 -9.95 21.30
N THR A 426 -0.27 -10.03 19.97
CA THR A 426 -0.80 -11.11 19.13
C THR A 426 0.32 -11.91 18.48
N GLY A 427 0.06 -13.19 18.17
CA GLY A 427 0.98 -14.09 17.47
C GLY A 427 0.30 -15.41 17.14
N GLY A 428 0.91 -16.18 16.23
CA GLY A 428 0.46 -17.52 15.87
C GLY A 428 0.68 -18.55 16.99
N PRO A 429 0.16 -19.78 16.83
CA PRO A 429 0.36 -20.87 17.80
C PRO A 429 1.83 -21.17 18.10
N ASP A 430 2.70 -21.04 17.09
CA ASP A 430 4.15 -21.29 17.22
C ASP A 430 4.91 -20.11 17.86
N GLU A 431 4.22 -18.98 18.10
CA GLU A 431 4.81 -17.76 18.65
C GLU A 431 4.41 -17.49 20.11
N ARG A 432 3.77 -18.45 20.81
CA ARG A 432 3.30 -18.29 22.19
C ARG A 432 4.39 -17.87 23.17
N ASP A 433 5.58 -18.47 23.08
CA ASP A 433 6.71 -18.12 23.95
C ASP A 433 7.23 -16.70 23.65
N LEU A 434 7.15 -16.25 22.39
CA LEU A 434 7.51 -14.91 21.99
C LEU A 434 6.51 -13.89 22.54
N THR A 435 5.21 -14.13 22.33
CA THR A 435 4.14 -13.21 22.77
C THR A 435 4.08 -13.12 24.30
N ALA A 436 4.20 -14.22 25.03
CA ALA A 436 4.25 -14.22 26.48
C ALA A 436 5.39 -13.37 27.03
N ARG A 437 6.61 -13.49 26.45
CA ARG A 437 7.75 -12.65 26.84
C ARG A 437 7.53 -11.17 26.57
N VAL A 438 6.90 -10.84 25.45
CA VAL A 438 6.62 -9.45 25.05
C VAL A 438 5.48 -8.86 25.90
N ALA A 439 4.42 -9.64 26.15
CA ALA A 439 3.27 -9.22 26.93
C ALA A 439 3.57 -9.06 28.43
N ALA A 440 4.59 -9.77 28.96
CA ALA A 440 5.03 -9.63 30.35
C ALA A 440 5.41 -8.20 30.74
N ALA A 441 5.64 -7.32 29.76
CA ALA A 441 5.88 -5.89 29.97
C ALA A 441 4.60 -5.06 30.27
N GLY A 442 3.45 -5.70 30.48
CA GLY A 442 2.17 -5.08 30.85
C GLY A 442 1.09 -5.17 29.77
N GLY A 443 1.30 -5.98 28.73
CA GLY A 443 0.30 -6.22 27.66
C GLY A 443 -0.61 -7.42 27.97
N ILE A 444 -1.75 -7.49 27.27
CA ILE A 444 -2.65 -8.64 27.25
C ILE A 444 -2.11 -9.62 26.19
N ASP A 445 -1.82 -10.87 26.57
CA ASP A 445 -1.30 -11.89 25.66
C ASP A 445 -2.44 -12.66 24.96
N LEU A 446 -2.47 -12.59 23.64
CA LEU A 446 -3.34 -13.38 22.76
C LEU A 446 -2.55 -14.34 21.85
N GLY A 447 -1.32 -14.70 22.22
CA GLY A 447 -0.47 -15.62 21.46
C GLY A 447 -1.13 -16.98 21.26
N GLY A 448 -1.38 -17.35 19.99
CA GLY A 448 -2.05 -18.61 19.61
C GLY A 448 -3.50 -18.74 20.08
N ALA A 449 -4.13 -17.63 20.51
CA ALA A 449 -5.52 -17.62 20.95
C ALA A 449 -6.51 -17.24 19.82
N THR A 450 -6.00 -16.86 18.66
CA THR A 450 -6.81 -16.46 17.51
C THR A 450 -6.44 -17.27 16.26
N ASP A 451 -7.44 -17.61 15.47
CA ASP A 451 -7.28 -17.92 14.05
C ASP A 451 -7.11 -16.62 13.25
N LEU A 452 -6.95 -16.70 11.94
CA LEU A 452 -6.75 -15.51 11.11
C LEU A 452 -7.97 -14.57 11.11
N ALA A 453 -9.19 -15.12 11.14
CA ALA A 453 -10.42 -14.31 11.20
C ALA A 453 -10.56 -13.61 12.57
N GLY A 454 -10.19 -14.30 13.66
CA GLY A 454 -10.10 -13.72 14.99
C GLY A 454 -9.06 -12.59 15.06
N LEU A 455 -7.88 -12.80 14.46
CA LEU A 455 -6.85 -11.78 14.38
C LEU A 455 -7.34 -10.54 13.60
N VAL A 456 -8.09 -10.73 12.51
CA VAL A 456 -8.73 -9.62 11.76
C VAL A 456 -9.63 -8.81 12.68
N ARG A 457 -10.49 -9.47 13.50
CA ARG A 457 -11.38 -8.77 14.44
C ARG A 457 -10.59 -7.99 15.51
N VAL A 458 -9.52 -8.59 16.05
CA VAL A 458 -8.66 -7.90 17.03
C VAL A 458 -7.97 -6.69 16.39
N ILE A 459 -7.49 -6.80 15.17
CA ILE A 459 -6.85 -5.67 14.46
C ILE A 459 -7.89 -4.59 14.11
N ALA A 460 -9.08 -4.97 13.64
CA ALA A 460 -10.14 -4.04 13.28
C ALA A 460 -10.66 -3.19 14.46
N GLY A 461 -10.65 -3.76 15.68
CA GLY A 461 -11.02 -3.05 16.91
C GLY A 461 -9.88 -2.21 17.52
N ALA A 462 -8.66 -2.30 17.00
CA ALA A 462 -7.52 -1.56 17.53
C ALA A 462 -7.45 -0.12 17.01
N ARG A 463 -6.97 0.79 17.85
CA ARG A 463 -6.65 2.18 17.44
C ARG A 463 -5.44 2.25 16.51
N CYS A 464 -4.49 1.33 16.68
CA CYS A 464 -3.28 1.24 15.88
C CYS A 464 -2.65 -0.16 16.00
N LEU A 465 -1.98 -0.61 14.95
CA LEU A 465 -1.16 -1.83 14.93
C LEU A 465 0.32 -1.48 14.85
N VAL A 466 1.14 -1.98 15.77
CA VAL A 466 2.61 -1.94 15.72
C VAL A 466 3.10 -3.30 15.24
N VAL A 467 3.76 -3.36 14.08
CA VAL A 467 4.07 -4.63 13.42
C VAL A 467 5.25 -4.52 12.46
N GLY A 468 5.96 -5.62 12.24
CA GLY A 468 6.98 -5.75 11.19
C GLY A 468 6.38 -5.88 9.78
N ASN A 469 7.26 -6.10 8.77
CA ASN A 469 6.83 -6.41 7.41
C ASN A 469 6.34 -7.87 7.32
N THR A 470 5.07 -8.10 7.64
CA THR A 470 4.43 -9.43 7.70
C THR A 470 2.92 -9.34 7.42
N GLY A 471 2.25 -10.48 7.28
CA GLY A 471 0.84 -10.59 6.93
C GLY A 471 -0.12 -9.68 7.70
N PRO A 472 -0.05 -9.58 9.03
CA PRO A 472 -0.88 -8.69 9.84
C PRO A 472 -0.85 -7.21 9.43
N ALA A 473 0.27 -6.70 8.89
CA ALA A 473 0.33 -5.35 8.35
C ALA A 473 -0.64 -5.16 7.15
N HIS A 474 -0.80 -6.19 6.33
CA HIS A 474 -1.74 -6.18 5.20
C HIS A 474 -3.18 -6.41 5.65
N LEU A 475 -3.41 -7.16 6.74
CA LEU A 475 -4.73 -7.27 7.37
C LEU A 475 -5.18 -5.89 7.90
N ALA A 476 -4.30 -5.18 8.61
CA ALA A 476 -4.59 -3.82 9.09
C ALA A 476 -4.94 -2.88 7.93
N ALA A 477 -4.19 -2.93 6.83
CA ALA A 477 -4.49 -2.16 5.63
C ALA A 477 -5.86 -2.52 5.03
N ALA A 478 -6.28 -3.78 5.13
CA ALA A 478 -7.56 -4.26 4.60
C ALA A 478 -8.77 -3.84 5.45
N VAL A 479 -8.58 -3.63 6.76
CA VAL A 479 -9.65 -3.19 7.69
C VAL A 479 -9.55 -1.71 8.07
N GLY A 480 -8.56 -0.98 7.53
CA GLY A 480 -8.41 0.45 7.75
C GLY A 480 -7.72 0.84 9.06
N THR A 481 -7.15 -0.11 9.82
CA THR A 481 -6.44 0.16 11.06
C THR A 481 -5.08 0.82 10.79
N PRO A 482 -4.76 1.97 11.39
CA PRO A 482 -3.47 2.64 11.25
C PRO A 482 -2.30 1.75 11.66
N VAL A 483 -1.13 1.89 11.01
CA VAL A 483 0.01 1.01 11.20
C VAL A 483 1.28 1.76 11.57
N VAL A 484 1.91 1.43 12.70
CA VAL A 484 3.32 1.71 12.95
C VAL A 484 4.13 0.53 12.42
N SER A 485 4.77 0.73 11.28
CA SER A 485 5.50 -0.31 10.56
C SER A 485 6.97 -0.34 10.95
N LEU A 486 7.37 -1.35 11.72
CA LEU A 486 8.78 -1.63 12.05
C LEU A 486 9.41 -2.34 10.85
N PHE A 487 9.93 -1.58 9.90
CA PHE A 487 10.22 -2.10 8.56
C PHE A 487 11.72 -2.34 8.31
N ALA A 488 12.12 -3.61 8.23
CA ALA A 488 13.48 -3.98 7.81
C ALA A 488 13.65 -3.73 6.30
N PRO A 489 14.75 -3.07 5.84
CA PRO A 489 14.90 -2.65 4.45
C PRO A 489 15.31 -3.78 3.50
N THR A 490 15.18 -5.05 3.89
CA THR A 490 15.48 -6.22 3.04
C THR A 490 14.67 -6.24 1.74
N VAL A 491 13.53 -5.56 1.71
CA VAL A 491 12.68 -5.31 0.54
C VAL A 491 12.25 -3.84 0.50
N PRO A 492 11.89 -3.28 -0.67
CA PRO A 492 11.47 -1.88 -0.78
C PRO A 492 10.15 -1.61 -0.03
N PHE A 493 10.12 -0.56 0.81
CA PHE A 493 8.91 -0.16 1.53
C PHE A 493 7.79 0.28 0.58
N GLY A 494 8.10 1.05 -0.47
CA GLY A 494 7.10 1.50 -1.45
C GLY A 494 6.38 0.35 -2.18
N GLN A 495 6.98 -0.85 -2.21
CA GLN A 495 6.41 -2.03 -2.83
C GLN A 495 5.60 -2.90 -1.84
N TRP A 496 6.12 -3.05 -0.60
CA TRP A 496 5.64 -4.04 0.38
C TRP A 496 5.10 -3.44 1.68
N GLY A 497 5.13 -2.13 1.84
CA GLY A 497 4.55 -1.45 3.00
C GLY A 497 3.03 -1.58 3.05
N PRO A 498 2.41 -1.23 4.21
CA PRO A 498 0.95 -1.16 4.32
C PRO A 498 0.36 -0.26 3.23
N TYR A 499 -0.63 -0.78 2.50
CA TYR A 499 -1.12 -0.11 1.29
C TYR A 499 -2.38 0.70 1.57
N ARG A 500 -2.32 2.02 1.33
CA ARG A 500 -3.46 2.96 1.45
C ARG A 500 -4.13 2.96 2.83
N VAL A 501 -3.34 2.85 3.88
CA VAL A 501 -3.76 3.01 5.27
C VAL A 501 -2.80 3.98 5.96
N PRO A 502 -3.27 4.78 6.94
CA PRO A 502 -2.40 5.67 7.70
C PRO A 502 -1.21 4.90 8.30
N THR A 503 0.01 5.33 7.98
CA THR A 503 1.21 4.55 8.34
C THR A 503 2.34 5.47 8.77
N VAL A 504 3.04 5.09 9.84
CA VAL A 504 4.36 5.61 10.19
C VAL A 504 5.37 4.49 10.03
N ARG A 505 6.40 4.71 9.21
CA ARG A 505 7.51 3.79 9.04
C ARG A 505 8.60 4.10 10.05
N LEU A 506 9.09 3.06 10.74
CA LEU A 506 10.25 3.11 11.64
C LEU A 506 11.26 2.03 11.26
N GLY A 507 12.52 2.25 11.56
CA GLY A 507 13.64 1.36 11.25
C GLY A 507 14.63 2.02 10.29
N ASP A 508 15.89 1.55 10.31
CA ASP A 508 16.94 2.10 9.46
C ASP A 508 16.81 1.65 8.01
N ALA A 509 16.34 2.55 7.14
CA ALA A 509 16.20 2.32 5.71
C ALA A 509 17.53 2.22 4.96
N GLY A 510 18.61 2.74 5.54
CA GLY A 510 19.96 2.72 4.99
C GLY A 510 20.80 1.50 5.39
N ALA A 511 20.25 0.59 6.22
CA ALA A 511 21.00 -0.55 6.73
C ALA A 511 21.63 -1.39 5.60
N PRO A 512 22.81 -2.00 5.84
CA PRO A 512 23.57 -2.75 4.82
C PRO A 512 22.80 -3.90 4.16
N CYS A 513 21.74 -4.40 4.82
CA CYS A 513 20.87 -5.44 4.27
C CYS A 513 19.81 -4.92 3.28
N ARG A 514 19.82 -3.64 2.93
CA ARG A 514 18.86 -3.04 2.01
C ARG A 514 18.81 -3.78 0.68
N GLY A 515 17.61 -4.21 0.26
CA GLY A 515 17.36 -4.87 -1.01
C GLY A 515 17.91 -6.29 -1.15
N THR A 516 18.53 -6.86 -0.11
CA THR A 516 19.14 -8.20 -0.14
C THR A 516 18.14 -9.34 -0.17
N ARG A 517 16.90 -9.10 0.30
CA ARG A 517 15.84 -10.12 0.47
C ARG A 517 16.25 -11.24 1.45
N ALA A 518 17.23 -10.98 2.31
CA ALA A 518 17.72 -11.94 3.27
C ALA A 518 16.59 -12.52 4.15
N ALA A 519 16.55 -13.83 4.28
CA ALA A 519 15.63 -14.52 5.19
C ALA A 519 16.09 -14.41 6.65
N VAL A 520 17.41 -14.44 6.86
CA VAL A 520 18.06 -14.24 8.16
C VAL A 520 18.88 -12.94 8.06
N CYS A 521 18.88 -12.13 9.13
CA CYS A 521 19.60 -10.88 9.13
C CYS A 521 21.11 -11.11 8.94
N PRO A 522 21.74 -10.55 7.90
CA PRO A 522 23.16 -10.73 7.67
C PRO A 522 24.04 -9.81 8.52
N VAL A 523 23.43 -8.88 9.28
CA VAL A 523 24.13 -7.90 10.13
C VAL A 523 23.96 -8.29 11.58
N ALA A 524 25.08 -8.46 12.29
CA ALA A 524 25.07 -8.82 13.71
C ALA A 524 24.27 -7.79 14.56
N GLY A 525 23.44 -8.30 15.46
CA GLY A 525 22.62 -7.47 16.34
C GLY A 525 21.35 -6.87 15.72
N HIS A 526 21.08 -7.12 14.43
CA HIS A 526 19.87 -6.66 13.72
C HIS A 526 19.60 -5.15 13.88
N PRO A 527 20.59 -4.29 13.57
CA PRO A 527 20.59 -2.89 14.00
C PRO A 527 19.43 -2.06 13.45
N CYS A 528 18.93 -2.39 12.27
CA CYS A 528 17.83 -1.63 11.63
C CYS A 528 16.53 -1.64 12.43
N LEU A 529 16.23 -2.71 13.19
CA LEU A 529 15.05 -2.82 14.04
C LEU A 529 15.38 -2.77 15.53
N ALA A 530 16.55 -3.29 15.95
CA ALA A 530 17.01 -3.16 17.32
C ALA A 530 17.28 -1.69 17.73
N GLY A 531 17.63 -0.84 16.75
CA GLY A 531 17.87 0.59 16.93
C GLY A 531 16.63 1.45 17.05
N VAL A 532 15.43 0.91 16.75
CA VAL A 532 14.18 1.68 16.89
C VAL A 532 13.93 1.96 18.37
N GLU A 533 13.92 3.22 18.75
CA GLU A 533 13.70 3.61 20.14
C GLU A 533 12.21 3.51 20.52
N PRO A 534 11.87 2.97 21.72
CA PRO A 534 10.48 2.90 22.18
C PRO A 534 9.74 4.24 22.15
N ALA A 535 10.43 5.34 22.42
CA ALA A 535 9.87 6.69 22.36
C ALA A 535 9.41 7.09 20.95
N GLU A 536 10.11 6.62 19.90
CA GLU A 536 9.70 6.86 18.50
C GLU A 536 8.39 6.11 18.20
N VAL A 537 8.23 4.89 18.71
CA VAL A 537 6.99 4.12 18.54
C VAL A 537 5.83 4.79 19.28
N VAL A 538 6.04 5.29 20.50
CA VAL A 538 5.02 6.05 21.24
C VAL A 538 4.62 7.31 20.46
N ALA A 539 5.59 8.07 19.95
CA ALA A 539 5.32 9.26 19.13
C ALA A 539 4.54 8.92 17.86
N ALA A 540 4.88 7.81 17.19
CA ALA A 540 4.18 7.32 16.00
C ALA A 540 2.73 6.89 16.32
N VAL A 541 2.52 6.20 17.44
CA VAL A 541 1.16 5.82 17.89
C VAL A 541 0.34 7.06 18.23
N ARG A 542 0.90 8.05 18.93
CA ARG A 542 0.22 9.33 19.23
C ARG A 542 -0.17 10.08 17.95
N LEU A 543 0.67 10.03 16.91
CA LEU A 543 0.40 10.67 15.62
C LEU A 543 -0.78 10.00 14.89
N LEU A 544 -0.83 8.66 14.89
CA LEU A 544 -1.84 7.88 14.16
C LEU A 544 -3.14 7.69 14.94
N ALA A 545 -3.04 7.61 16.25
CA ALA A 545 -4.12 7.37 17.19
C ALA A 545 -3.94 8.30 18.40
N PRO A 546 -4.23 9.61 18.26
CA PRO A 546 -4.13 10.54 19.37
C PRO A 546 -5.01 10.06 20.54
N PRO A 547 -4.62 10.33 21.79
CA PRO A 547 -5.50 10.14 22.93
C PRO A 547 -6.76 11.02 22.76
N ASP A 548 -7.89 10.56 23.26
CA ASP A 548 -9.15 11.30 23.22
C ASP A 548 -9.09 12.56 24.06
#